data_7ce52c45b8a2cd4328c5ce9ef2d548a6
#
_entry.id   7ce52c45b8a2cd4328c5ce9ef2d548a6
#
_cell.length_a   1.000
_cell.length_b   1.000
_cell.length_c   1.000
_cell.angle_alpha   90.00
_cell.angle_beta   90.00
_cell.angle_gamma   90.00
#
_symmetry.space_group_name_H-M   'P 1'
#
loop_
_entity.id
_entity.type
_entity.pdbx_description
1 polymer ?
#
loop_
_entity_poly.entity_id
_entity_poly.type
_entity_poly.pdbx_seq_one_letter_code
_entity_poly.pdbx_strand_id
1 'polypeptide(L)'
;MKRRIVIFASAAALLIALVWVASAWIGHRSRFEYSGTVETREIQIGSKVGGRVTEVPVEEGQVVKAGTQLVRFECDELKAQRAQAAAALAQAQADAEKMARGNRPEEIAQAEATARAQRAAFEEAKNGPRRQEIEQAQADYKAASADATNARIFYERMEKLIATDTISRQQFDDAREKRDAAAQRAESARQRLALLEAGTRQEDVSAAEAKFKQAESAAVLARKGFRREDVAAARGRMAEAQGRVAELDARLREAELIAPADAVLEVVSVRPGDLVQSGRIVVTMLEASQLWVKVYVPETDLAHVRVGQKATVRVDSFGGRAFEGHVGQIASQAEFLPRNVQTKSDREHQVFGVKVYVDNSQQVLKSGMSATVRLQ
;
A
#
# COMPACT_ATOMS: atom_id res chain seq x y z
N MET A 1 -30.42 -71.00 -75.72
CA MET A 1 -29.30 -70.97 -74.75
C MET A 1 -28.62 -69.59 -74.60
N LYS A 2 -28.37 -68.82 -75.65
CA LYS A 2 -27.64 -67.59 -75.62
C LYS A 2 -28.29 -66.47 -74.72
N ARG A 3 -29.62 -66.34 -74.64
CA ARG A 3 -30.32 -65.33 -73.82
C ARG A 3 -30.21 -65.54 -72.29
N ARG A 4 -30.08 -66.82 -71.84
CA ARG A 4 -29.88 -67.13 -70.39
C ARG A 4 -28.46 -66.81 -69.93
N ILE A 5 -27.46 -66.95 -70.79
CA ILE A 5 -26.05 -66.65 -70.50
C ILE A 5 -25.83 -65.17 -70.34
N VAL A 6 -26.50 -64.35 -71.18
CA VAL A 6 -26.41 -62.88 -71.08
C VAL A 6 -27.06 -62.31 -69.79
N ILE A 7 -28.17 -62.91 -69.34
CA ILE A 7 -28.82 -62.54 -68.06
C ILE A 7 -27.96 -62.92 -66.88
N PHE A 8 -27.30 -64.10 -66.88
CA PHE A 8 -26.38 -64.51 -65.83
C PHE A 8 -25.10 -63.61 -65.81
N ALA A 9 -24.57 -63.26 -66.94
CA ALA A 9 -23.42 -62.36 -67.06
C ALA A 9 -23.70 -60.95 -66.60
N SER A 10 -24.90 -60.38 -66.88
CA SER A 10 -25.31 -59.06 -66.39
C SER A 10 -25.60 -59.03 -64.90
N ALA A 11 -26.20 -60.08 -64.36
CA ALA A 11 -26.41 -60.23 -62.91
C ALA A 11 -25.09 -60.39 -62.13
N ALA A 12 -24.12 -61.08 -62.64
CA ALA A 12 -22.77 -61.25 -62.07
C ALA A 12 -22.00 -59.88 -62.09
N ALA A 13 -22.08 -59.19 -63.24
CA ALA A 13 -21.47 -57.81 -63.34
C ALA A 13 -22.07 -56.82 -62.37
N LEU A 14 -23.40 -56.86 -62.15
CA LEU A 14 -24.12 -56.01 -61.21
C LEU A 14 -23.73 -56.32 -59.71
N LEU A 15 -23.58 -57.62 -59.41
CA LEU A 15 -23.11 -58.08 -58.09
C LEU A 15 -21.66 -57.63 -57.81
N ILE A 16 -20.77 -57.75 -58.80
CA ILE A 16 -19.38 -57.33 -58.71
C ILE A 16 -19.32 -55.75 -58.50
N ALA A 17 -20.14 -55.02 -59.28
CA ALA A 17 -20.22 -53.57 -59.14
C ALA A 17 -20.77 -53.16 -57.74
N LEU A 18 -21.79 -53.91 -57.22
CA LEU A 18 -22.34 -53.67 -55.88
C LEU A 18 -21.32 -54.01 -54.77
N VAL A 19 -20.57 -55.09 -54.91
CA VAL A 19 -19.49 -55.43 -53.99
C VAL A 19 -18.34 -54.42 -54.05
N TRP A 20 -18.00 -53.92 -55.24
CA TRP A 20 -16.98 -52.91 -55.43
C TRP A 20 -17.40 -51.55 -54.83
N VAL A 21 -18.64 -51.12 -55.03
CA VAL A 21 -19.21 -49.94 -54.42
C VAL A 21 -19.30 -50.10 -52.91
N ALA A 22 -19.74 -51.25 -52.41
CA ALA A 22 -19.79 -51.53 -50.99
C ALA A 22 -18.40 -51.55 -50.36
N SER A 23 -17.38 -52.14 -51.00
CA SER A 23 -15.99 -52.15 -50.51
C SER A 23 -15.35 -50.76 -50.54
N ALA A 24 -15.62 -49.97 -51.60
CA ALA A 24 -15.18 -48.58 -51.68
C ALA A 24 -15.85 -47.70 -50.57
N TRP A 25 -17.12 -48.00 -50.27
CA TRP A 25 -17.86 -47.28 -49.22
C TRP A 25 -17.38 -47.65 -47.81
N ILE A 26 -17.06 -48.92 -47.58
CA ILE A 26 -16.47 -49.41 -46.30
C ILE A 26 -15.05 -48.87 -46.17
N GLY A 27 -14.22 -48.88 -47.20
CA GLY A 27 -12.86 -48.31 -47.20
C GLY A 27 -12.81 -46.81 -46.96
N HIS A 28 -13.85 -46.06 -47.38
CA HIS A 28 -13.93 -44.65 -47.15
C HIS A 28 -14.31 -44.30 -45.69
N ARG A 29 -15.04 -45.19 -44.99
CA ARG A 29 -15.47 -44.99 -43.60
C ARG A 29 -14.36 -45.15 -42.57
N SER A 30 -13.27 -45.85 -42.86
CA SER A 30 -12.13 -46.07 -41.93
C SER A 30 -10.97 -45.10 -42.14
N ARG A 31 -11.08 -44.14 -43.08
CA ARG A 31 -9.94 -43.33 -43.56
C ARG A 31 -9.52 -42.23 -42.58
N PHE A 32 -10.30 -41.91 -41.57
CA PHE A 32 -10.03 -40.83 -40.58
C PHE A 32 -10.23 -41.31 -39.14
N GLU A 33 -9.79 -42.52 -38.83
CA GLU A 33 -9.77 -43.06 -37.47
C GLU A 33 -8.33 -43.07 -36.97
N TYR A 34 -8.10 -42.38 -35.86
CA TYR A 34 -6.77 -42.27 -35.24
C TYR A 34 -6.81 -42.79 -33.81
N SER A 35 -5.82 -43.56 -33.43
CA SER A 35 -5.65 -44.04 -32.06
C SER A 35 -4.88 -43.04 -31.24
N GLY A 36 -5.23 -42.92 -29.99
CA GLY A 36 -4.59 -42.03 -29.03
C GLY A 36 -4.86 -42.41 -27.60
N THR A 37 -4.44 -41.57 -26.71
CA THR A 37 -4.63 -41.71 -25.27
C THR A 37 -5.41 -40.54 -24.69
N VAL A 38 -6.24 -40.84 -23.73
CA VAL A 38 -6.93 -39.82 -22.93
C VAL A 38 -5.90 -39.17 -22.01
N GLU A 39 -5.78 -37.87 -22.10
CA GLU A 39 -4.94 -37.05 -21.26
C GLU A 39 -5.79 -36.01 -20.54
N THR A 40 -5.32 -35.50 -19.41
CA THR A 40 -5.95 -34.43 -18.67
C THR A 40 -4.90 -33.38 -18.24
N ARG A 41 -5.35 -32.23 -17.84
CA ARG A 41 -4.45 -31.20 -17.30
C ARG A 41 -3.96 -31.62 -15.93
N GLU A 42 -2.66 -31.77 -15.82
CA GLU A 42 -1.97 -31.99 -14.56
C GLU A 42 -1.67 -30.62 -13.90
N ILE A 43 -2.04 -30.51 -12.64
CA ILE A 43 -1.75 -29.32 -11.81
C ILE A 43 -0.78 -29.75 -10.71
N GLN A 44 0.39 -29.18 -10.72
CA GLN A 44 1.43 -29.44 -9.73
C GLN A 44 1.43 -28.33 -8.70
N ILE A 45 1.17 -28.66 -7.44
CA ILE A 45 1.06 -27.72 -6.33
C ILE A 45 2.27 -27.88 -5.42
N GLY A 46 2.96 -26.76 -5.19
CA GLY A 46 4.12 -26.67 -4.31
C GLY A 46 3.98 -25.53 -3.33
N SER A 47 4.74 -25.58 -2.23
CA SER A 47 4.78 -24.51 -1.23
C SER A 47 5.84 -23.49 -1.58
N LYS A 48 5.47 -22.19 -1.55
CA LYS A 48 6.43 -21.07 -1.68
C LYS A 48 7.21 -20.81 -0.38
N VAL A 49 6.65 -21.16 0.77
CA VAL A 49 7.29 -20.91 2.07
C VAL A 49 8.03 -22.13 2.61
N GLY A 50 7.59 -23.34 2.26
CA GLY A 50 8.12 -24.58 2.85
C GLY A 50 7.79 -24.70 4.35
N GLY A 51 8.48 -25.59 5.05
CA GLY A 51 8.31 -25.80 6.49
C GLY A 51 7.94 -27.24 6.83
N ARG A 52 7.68 -27.50 8.12
CA ARG A 52 7.20 -28.80 8.59
C ARG A 52 5.71 -28.95 8.27
N VAL A 53 5.33 -30.08 7.69
CA VAL A 53 3.92 -30.43 7.45
C VAL A 53 3.25 -30.77 8.78
N THR A 54 2.18 -30.05 9.10
CA THR A 54 1.38 -30.32 10.30
C THR A 54 0.21 -31.22 9.99
N GLU A 55 -0.43 -31.05 8.84
CA GLU A 55 -1.65 -31.76 8.51
C GLU A 55 -1.76 -31.99 7.00
N VAL A 56 -2.26 -33.17 6.61
CA VAL A 56 -2.60 -33.55 5.25
C VAL A 56 -4.00 -34.17 5.30
N PRO A 57 -5.08 -33.38 5.16
CA PRO A 57 -6.46 -33.84 5.35
C PRO A 57 -7.02 -34.59 4.12
N VAL A 58 -6.20 -34.89 3.12
CA VAL A 58 -6.61 -35.49 1.85
C VAL A 58 -5.80 -36.77 1.54
N GLU A 59 -6.39 -37.64 0.73
CA GLU A 59 -5.79 -38.90 0.32
C GLU A 59 -5.67 -38.96 -1.21
N GLU A 60 -4.73 -39.79 -1.70
CA GLU A 60 -4.58 -40.07 -3.13
C GLU A 60 -5.84 -40.74 -3.69
N GLY A 61 -6.25 -40.35 -4.88
CA GLY A 61 -7.50 -40.80 -5.52
C GLY A 61 -8.75 -40.06 -5.09
N GLN A 62 -8.67 -39.15 -4.09
CA GLN A 62 -9.81 -38.36 -3.63
C GLN A 62 -10.17 -37.28 -4.64
N VAL A 63 -11.49 -37.04 -4.85
CA VAL A 63 -12.00 -35.90 -5.60
C VAL A 63 -12.09 -34.71 -4.67
N VAL A 64 -11.45 -33.61 -5.03
CA VAL A 64 -11.45 -32.35 -4.27
C VAL A 64 -12.05 -31.22 -5.10
N LYS A 65 -12.68 -30.27 -4.40
CA LYS A 65 -13.21 -29.05 -5.01
C LYS A 65 -12.21 -27.91 -4.87
N ALA A 66 -12.33 -26.91 -5.73
CA ALA A 66 -11.59 -25.66 -5.60
C ALA A 66 -11.77 -25.08 -4.19
N GLY A 67 -10.66 -24.64 -3.57
CA GLY A 67 -10.64 -24.12 -2.20
C GLY A 67 -10.49 -25.18 -1.10
N THR A 68 -10.52 -26.50 -1.43
CA THR A 68 -10.26 -27.56 -0.43
C THR A 68 -8.81 -27.47 0.05
N GLN A 69 -8.60 -27.52 1.37
CA GLN A 69 -7.26 -27.56 1.97
C GLN A 69 -6.58 -28.89 1.67
N LEU A 70 -5.38 -28.84 1.13
CA LEU A 70 -4.59 -30.01 0.75
C LEU A 70 -3.50 -30.33 1.76
N VAL A 71 -2.71 -29.32 2.13
CA VAL A 71 -1.59 -29.46 3.05
C VAL A 71 -1.52 -28.21 3.92
N ARG A 72 -1.22 -28.36 5.21
CA ARG A 72 -0.93 -27.26 6.13
C ARG A 72 0.50 -27.40 6.64
N PHE A 73 1.23 -26.30 6.59
CA PHE A 73 2.58 -26.20 7.16
C PHE A 73 2.55 -25.51 8.53
N GLU A 74 3.55 -25.81 9.33
CA GLU A 74 3.82 -25.10 10.59
C GLU A 74 4.13 -23.63 10.29
N CYS A 75 3.40 -22.74 10.94
CA CYS A 75 3.49 -21.29 10.69
C CYS A 75 3.72 -20.45 11.96
N ASP A 76 4.15 -21.09 13.06
CA ASP A 76 4.25 -20.39 14.36
C ASP A 76 5.35 -19.32 14.36
N GLU A 77 6.45 -19.56 13.67
CA GLU A 77 7.49 -18.55 13.45
C GLU A 77 6.97 -17.36 12.61
N LEU A 78 6.24 -17.64 11.53
CA LEU A 78 5.63 -16.60 10.69
C LEU A 78 4.57 -15.80 11.46
N LYS A 79 3.79 -16.45 12.34
CA LYS A 79 2.83 -15.77 13.22
C LYS A 79 3.54 -14.85 14.21
N ALA A 80 4.65 -15.30 14.81
CA ALA A 80 5.45 -14.49 15.71
C ALA A 80 6.06 -13.26 14.99
N GLN A 81 6.63 -13.46 13.79
CA GLN A 81 7.14 -12.37 12.97
C GLN A 81 6.04 -11.37 12.57
N ARG A 82 4.86 -11.89 12.22
CA ARG A 82 3.69 -11.04 11.92
C ARG A 82 3.23 -10.24 13.12
N ALA A 83 3.22 -10.84 14.33
CA ALA A 83 2.88 -10.14 15.57
C ALA A 83 3.89 -9.01 15.88
N GLN A 84 5.18 -9.26 15.67
CA GLN A 84 6.22 -8.24 15.81
C GLN A 84 6.04 -7.10 14.80
N ALA A 85 5.77 -7.42 13.53
CA ALA A 85 5.51 -6.42 12.50
C ALA A 85 4.23 -5.61 12.79
N ALA A 86 3.18 -6.23 13.35
CA ALA A 86 1.96 -5.56 13.77
C ALA A 86 2.20 -4.57 14.94
N ALA A 87 3.08 -4.92 15.88
CA ALA A 87 3.47 -4.02 16.95
C ALA A 87 4.26 -2.80 16.41
N ALA A 88 5.18 -3.03 15.47
CA ALA A 88 5.90 -1.95 14.78
C ALA A 88 4.96 -1.03 13.99
N LEU A 89 3.94 -1.59 13.31
CA LEU A 89 2.90 -0.81 12.64
C LEU A 89 2.12 0.06 13.65
N ALA A 90 1.70 -0.51 14.77
CA ALA A 90 0.97 0.24 15.80
C ALA A 90 1.81 1.40 16.35
N GLN A 91 3.11 1.21 16.55
CA GLN A 91 4.03 2.28 16.95
C GLN A 91 4.12 3.37 15.88
N ALA A 92 4.34 2.99 14.61
CA ALA A 92 4.43 3.95 13.51
C ALA A 92 3.11 4.71 13.28
N GLN A 93 1.96 4.08 13.50
CA GLN A 93 0.64 4.73 13.49
C GLN A 93 0.52 5.78 14.58
N ALA A 94 0.89 5.43 15.82
CA ALA A 94 0.85 6.36 16.94
C ALA A 94 1.76 7.58 16.72
N ASP A 95 2.95 7.37 16.13
CA ASP A 95 3.88 8.45 15.79
C ASP A 95 3.34 9.35 14.68
N ALA A 96 2.75 8.76 13.64
CA ALA A 96 2.13 9.52 12.54
C ALA A 96 0.92 10.34 13.03
N GLU A 97 0.09 9.77 13.91
CA GLU A 97 -1.03 10.48 14.52
C GLU A 97 -0.57 11.61 15.45
N LYS A 98 0.47 11.38 16.26
CA LYS A 98 1.07 12.40 17.13
C LYS A 98 1.53 13.60 16.29
N MET A 99 2.27 13.33 15.20
CA MET A 99 2.75 14.39 14.30
C MET A 99 1.61 15.08 13.55
N ALA A 100 0.58 14.35 13.15
CA ALA A 100 -0.57 14.93 12.46
C ALA A 100 -1.44 15.78 13.39
N ARG A 101 -1.56 15.43 14.67
CA ARG A 101 -2.29 16.22 15.68
C ARG A 101 -1.55 17.49 16.09
N GLY A 102 -0.23 17.51 15.97
CA GLY A 102 0.59 18.66 16.38
C GLY A 102 0.83 18.74 17.88
N ASN A 103 1.10 19.96 18.37
CA ASN A 103 1.32 20.20 19.79
C ASN A 103 0.01 20.08 20.58
N ARG A 104 0.14 19.79 21.86
CA ARG A 104 -1.02 19.69 22.76
C ARG A 104 -1.71 21.05 22.92
N PRO A 105 -3.05 21.09 23.08
CA PRO A 105 -3.78 22.33 23.30
C PRO A 105 -3.24 23.16 24.46
N GLU A 106 -2.75 22.48 25.53
CA GLU A 106 -2.19 23.13 26.70
C GLU A 106 -0.87 23.83 26.39
N GLU A 107 -0.02 23.24 25.56
CA GLU A 107 1.26 23.81 25.10
C GLU A 107 1.02 25.05 24.24
N ILE A 108 0.02 24.99 23.37
CA ILE A 108 -0.41 26.14 22.54
C ILE A 108 -0.94 27.26 23.45
N ALA A 109 -1.82 26.93 24.39
CA ALA A 109 -2.40 27.93 25.32
C ALA A 109 -1.33 28.60 26.18
N GLN A 110 -0.31 27.84 26.65
CA GLN A 110 0.83 28.37 27.40
C GLN A 110 1.65 29.36 26.56
N ALA A 111 1.98 28.98 25.31
CA ALA A 111 2.73 29.87 24.41
C ALA A 111 1.94 31.16 24.10
N GLU A 112 0.62 31.04 23.88
CA GLU A 112 -0.27 32.20 23.68
C GLU A 112 -0.40 33.10 24.92
N ALA A 113 -0.46 32.53 26.11
CA ALA A 113 -0.48 33.29 27.36
C ALA A 113 0.82 34.06 27.54
N THR A 114 1.96 33.47 27.23
CA THR A 114 3.26 34.12 27.25
C THR A 114 3.31 35.27 26.26
N ALA A 115 2.83 35.08 25.03
CA ALA A 115 2.76 36.15 24.04
C ALA A 115 1.87 37.29 24.46
N ARG A 116 0.71 37.02 25.09
CA ARG A 116 -0.18 38.03 25.65
C ARG A 116 0.49 38.85 26.79
N ALA A 117 1.22 38.18 27.67
CA ALA A 117 1.96 38.83 28.76
C ALA A 117 3.05 39.78 28.22
N GLN A 118 3.83 39.34 27.24
CA GLN A 118 4.85 40.19 26.60
C GLN A 118 4.26 41.33 25.79
N ARG A 119 3.10 41.11 25.15
CA ARG A 119 2.36 42.20 24.50
C ARG A 119 1.92 43.30 25.50
N ALA A 120 1.38 42.87 26.63
CA ALA A 120 0.97 43.82 27.66
C ALA A 120 2.17 44.67 28.18
N ALA A 121 3.33 44.02 28.41
CA ALA A 121 4.56 44.70 28.80
C ALA A 121 5.09 45.65 27.72
N PHE A 122 4.99 45.28 26.43
CA PHE A 122 5.33 46.19 25.33
C PHE A 122 4.38 47.39 25.26
N GLU A 123 3.08 47.16 25.38
CA GLU A 123 2.08 48.23 25.40
C GLU A 123 2.29 49.16 26.59
N GLU A 124 2.63 48.67 27.78
CA GLU A 124 2.98 49.45 28.96
C GLU A 124 4.23 50.31 28.70
N ALA A 125 5.31 49.71 28.16
CA ALA A 125 6.52 50.45 27.84
C ALA A 125 6.27 51.53 26.78
N LYS A 126 5.44 51.25 25.77
CA LYS A 126 5.07 52.19 24.70
C LYS A 126 4.21 53.35 25.19
N ASN A 127 3.28 53.09 26.10
CA ASN A 127 2.40 54.10 26.64
C ASN A 127 3.11 55.03 27.63
N GLY A 128 4.22 54.54 28.24
CA GLY A 128 5.01 55.32 29.18
C GLY A 128 4.27 55.65 30.49
N PRO A 129 4.72 56.68 31.25
CA PRO A 129 4.12 57.10 32.50
C PRO A 129 2.65 57.44 32.35
N ARG A 130 1.87 57.16 33.39
CA ARG A 130 0.44 57.46 33.39
C ARG A 130 0.21 59.00 33.40
N ARG A 131 -0.81 59.42 32.71
CA ARG A 131 -1.20 60.84 32.64
C ARG A 131 -1.33 61.49 34.04
N GLN A 132 -1.84 60.72 35.01
CA GLN A 132 -2.00 61.24 36.40
C GLN A 132 -0.63 61.49 37.09
N GLU A 133 0.39 60.62 36.78
CA GLU A 133 1.74 60.86 37.32
C GLU A 133 2.39 62.11 36.75
N ILE A 134 2.18 62.37 35.45
CA ILE A 134 2.62 63.63 34.80
C ILE A 134 1.88 64.85 35.36
N GLU A 135 0.55 64.75 35.51
CA GLU A 135 -0.26 65.83 36.09
C GLU A 135 0.15 66.11 37.54
N GLN A 136 0.46 65.08 38.34
CA GLN A 136 0.98 65.27 39.69
C GLN A 136 2.34 65.98 39.70
N ALA A 137 3.30 65.49 38.90
CA ALA A 137 4.61 66.14 38.82
C ALA A 137 4.53 67.58 38.32
N GLN A 138 3.57 67.87 37.44
CA GLN A 138 3.32 69.27 36.99
C GLN A 138 2.78 70.15 38.11
N ALA A 139 1.89 69.65 38.96
CA ALA A 139 1.39 70.39 40.12
C ALA A 139 2.52 70.60 41.15
N ASP A 140 3.35 69.62 41.42
CA ASP A 140 4.51 69.73 42.33
C ASP A 140 5.50 70.80 41.80
N TYR A 141 5.80 70.74 40.48
CA TYR A 141 6.65 71.82 39.89
C TYR A 141 6.04 73.22 40.00
N LYS A 142 4.73 73.38 39.74
CA LYS A 142 4.04 74.65 39.88
C LYS A 142 4.13 75.18 41.31
N ALA A 143 3.92 74.37 42.32
CA ALA A 143 4.04 74.71 43.71
C ALA A 143 5.48 75.13 44.06
N ALA A 144 6.49 74.33 43.72
CA ALA A 144 7.89 74.65 43.98
C ALA A 144 8.36 75.93 43.24
N SER A 145 7.86 76.14 42.02
CA SER A 145 8.16 77.36 41.23
C SER A 145 7.56 78.64 41.86
N ALA A 146 6.34 78.51 42.40
CA ALA A 146 5.73 79.62 43.13
C ALA A 146 6.52 80.00 44.40
N ASP A 147 6.94 78.98 45.17
CA ASP A 147 7.78 79.18 46.38
C ASP A 147 9.13 79.78 46.01
N ALA A 148 9.79 79.35 44.96
CA ALA A 148 11.04 79.91 44.46
C ALA A 148 10.87 81.38 44.03
N THR A 149 9.74 81.72 43.40
CA THR A 149 9.42 83.03 42.99
C THR A 149 9.21 83.93 44.18
N ASN A 150 8.46 83.52 45.21
CA ASN A 150 8.25 84.21 46.45
C ASN A 150 9.57 84.43 47.23
N ALA A 151 10.40 83.43 47.35
CA ALA A 151 11.70 83.49 47.98
C ALA A 151 12.65 84.49 47.25
N ARG A 152 12.63 84.53 45.92
CA ARG A 152 13.38 85.46 45.10
C ARG A 152 12.91 86.91 45.34
N ILE A 153 11.62 87.14 45.32
CA ILE A 153 11.04 88.51 45.60
C ILE A 153 11.40 88.93 47.01
N PHE A 154 11.36 88.01 47.99
CA PHE A 154 11.76 88.26 49.33
C PHE A 154 13.24 88.63 49.43
N TYR A 155 14.14 87.83 48.80
CA TYR A 155 15.58 88.16 48.76
C TYR A 155 15.85 89.53 48.09
N GLU A 156 15.27 89.80 46.93
CA GLU A 156 15.42 91.11 46.24
C GLU A 156 15.00 92.27 47.11
N ARG A 157 14.00 92.08 47.96
CA ARG A 157 13.59 93.08 48.94
C ARG A 157 14.63 93.25 50.05
N MET A 158 15.19 92.19 50.59
CA MET A 158 16.24 92.19 51.60
C MET A 158 17.55 92.78 51.06
N GLU A 159 17.87 92.56 49.79
CA GLU A 159 19.03 93.11 49.09
C GLU A 159 18.93 94.68 49.03
N LYS A 160 17.76 95.22 48.80
CA LYS A 160 17.54 96.68 48.86
C LYS A 160 17.65 97.22 50.29
N LEU A 161 17.20 96.51 51.30
CA LEU A 161 17.23 96.92 52.69
C LEU A 161 18.61 96.86 53.31
N ILE A 162 19.45 95.87 52.93
CA ILE A 162 20.83 95.79 53.41
C ILE A 162 21.71 96.93 52.86
N ALA A 163 21.44 97.37 51.61
CA ALA A 163 22.11 98.51 51.00
C ALA A 163 21.86 99.84 51.75
N THR A 164 20.76 99.93 52.56
CA THR A 164 20.39 101.10 53.37
C THR A 164 20.67 100.85 54.87
N ASP A 165 21.44 99.77 55.23
CA ASP A 165 21.77 99.42 56.63
C ASP A 165 20.56 99.20 57.53
N THR A 166 19.38 98.86 56.96
CA THR A 166 18.11 98.69 57.66
C THR A 166 17.93 97.28 58.25
N ILE A 167 18.72 96.24 57.81
CA ILE A 167 18.64 94.87 58.28
C ILE A 167 20.04 94.30 58.63
N SER A 168 20.09 93.23 59.46
CA SER A 168 21.34 92.61 59.78
C SER A 168 21.86 91.72 58.66
N ARG A 169 23.18 91.52 58.62
CA ARG A 169 23.83 90.61 57.65
C ARG A 169 23.28 89.17 57.74
N GLN A 170 23.00 88.68 58.96
CA GLN A 170 22.40 87.40 59.21
C GLN A 170 21.02 87.27 58.51
N GLN A 171 20.17 88.27 58.63
CA GLN A 171 18.84 88.28 57.94
C GLN A 171 18.96 88.25 56.42
N PHE A 172 19.96 88.88 55.85
CA PHE A 172 20.24 88.84 54.43
C PHE A 172 20.75 87.50 54.01
N ASP A 173 21.70 86.92 54.77
CA ASP A 173 22.24 85.55 54.49
C ASP A 173 21.14 84.50 54.62
N ASP A 174 20.24 84.56 55.60
CA ASP A 174 19.06 83.71 55.71
C ASP A 174 18.12 83.82 54.52
N ALA A 175 17.90 85.05 54.02
CA ALA A 175 17.06 85.23 52.81
C ALA A 175 17.71 84.66 51.56
N ARG A 176 19.03 84.81 51.44
CA ARG A 176 19.81 84.19 50.36
C ARG A 176 19.76 82.68 50.38
N GLU A 177 19.96 82.06 51.54
CA GLU A 177 19.86 80.64 51.74
C GLU A 177 18.46 80.10 51.35
N LYS A 178 17.39 80.73 51.81
CA LYS A 178 16.01 80.38 51.46
C LYS A 178 15.74 80.51 49.96
N ARG A 179 16.24 81.58 49.28
CA ARG A 179 16.13 81.71 47.82
C ARG A 179 16.83 80.60 47.11
N ASP A 180 18.08 80.28 47.49
CA ASP A 180 18.90 79.22 46.82
C ASP A 180 18.28 77.82 47.04
N ALA A 181 17.81 77.57 48.27
CA ALA A 181 17.12 76.27 48.54
C ALA A 181 15.80 76.16 47.80
N ALA A 182 15.00 77.16 47.70
CA ALA A 182 13.74 77.13 46.93
C ALA A 182 14.00 76.98 45.41
N ALA A 183 15.03 77.67 44.88
CA ALA A 183 15.43 77.56 43.49
C ALA A 183 15.88 76.14 43.14
N GLN A 184 16.65 75.51 44.01
CA GLN A 184 17.08 74.10 43.82
C GLN A 184 15.91 73.14 43.89
N ARG A 185 14.92 73.34 44.76
CA ARG A 185 13.71 72.50 44.81
C ARG A 185 12.88 72.65 43.55
N ALA A 186 12.70 73.88 43.03
CA ALA A 186 11.98 74.10 41.78
C ALA A 186 12.68 73.44 40.60
N GLU A 187 14.02 73.51 40.53
CA GLU A 187 14.79 72.83 39.45
C GLU A 187 14.71 71.30 39.55
N SER A 188 14.79 70.72 40.74
CA SER A 188 14.60 69.28 40.95
C SER A 188 13.20 68.82 40.54
N ALA A 189 12.16 69.61 40.89
CA ALA A 189 10.80 69.28 40.46
C ALA A 189 10.62 69.42 38.95
N ARG A 190 11.25 70.37 38.29
CA ARG A 190 11.29 70.57 36.85
C ARG A 190 11.93 69.39 36.14
N GLN A 191 13.10 68.90 36.63
CA GLN A 191 13.80 67.81 36.06
C GLN A 191 13.00 66.47 36.19
N ARG A 192 12.29 66.30 37.33
CA ARG A 192 11.39 65.13 37.52
C ARG A 192 10.22 65.16 36.53
N LEU A 193 9.58 66.34 36.33
CA LEU A 193 8.54 66.47 35.31
C LEU A 193 9.08 66.24 33.92
N ALA A 194 10.21 66.77 33.53
CA ALA A 194 10.83 66.59 32.22
C ALA A 194 11.19 65.12 31.98
N LEU A 195 11.63 64.36 33.03
CA LEU A 195 11.89 62.92 32.93
C LEU A 195 10.61 62.10 32.63
N LEU A 196 9.48 62.48 33.30
CA LEU A 196 8.20 61.78 33.06
C LEU A 196 7.62 62.17 31.69
N GLU A 197 7.75 63.46 31.27
CA GLU A 197 7.32 63.92 29.95
C GLU A 197 8.14 63.26 28.80
N ALA A 198 9.43 62.99 29.01
CA ALA A 198 10.29 62.28 28.06
C ALA A 198 9.84 60.80 27.87
N GLY A 199 9.11 60.28 28.86
CA GLY A 199 8.55 58.92 28.76
C GLY A 199 9.59 57.80 28.88
N THR A 200 9.22 56.60 28.41
CA THR A 200 10.10 55.42 28.37
C THR A 200 11.19 55.61 27.33
N ARG A 201 12.39 55.17 27.64
CA ARG A 201 13.51 55.23 26.69
C ARG A 201 13.21 54.37 25.45
N GLN A 202 13.62 54.83 24.28
CA GLN A 202 13.38 54.14 23.02
C GLN A 202 14.02 52.73 22.99
N GLU A 203 15.16 52.58 23.68
CA GLU A 203 15.82 51.27 23.81
C GLU A 203 14.98 50.26 24.61
N ASP A 204 14.31 50.73 25.68
CA ASP A 204 13.46 49.90 26.53
C ASP A 204 12.20 49.48 25.77
N VAL A 205 11.61 50.39 24.99
CA VAL A 205 10.47 50.12 24.12
C VAL A 205 10.85 49.07 23.04
N SER A 206 12.01 49.25 22.39
CA SER A 206 12.48 48.34 21.36
C SER A 206 12.85 46.94 21.93
N ALA A 207 13.39 46.92 23.16
CA ALA A 207 13.66 45.65 23.84
C ALA A 207 12.36 44.89 24.20
N ALA A 208 11.34 45.61 24.68
CA ALA A 208 10.02 45.03 24.96
C ALA A 208 9.33 44.55 23.68
N GLU A 209 9.42 45.31 22.57
CA GLU A 209 8.92 44.88 21.24
C GLU A 209 9.58 43.61 20.75
N ALA A 210 10.92 43.53 20.88
CA ALA A 210 11.66 42.30 20.48
C ALA A 210 11.22 41.08 21.28
N LYS A 211 11.02 41.22 22.60
CA LYS A 211 10.51 40.12 23.45
C LYS A 211 9.09 39.72 23.06
N PHE A 212 8.21 40.66 22.77
CA PHE A 212 6.87 40.39 22.28
C PHE A 212 6.91 39.62 20.95
N LYS A 213 7.65 40.10 19.94
CA LYS A 213 7.80 39.42 18.64
C LYS A 213 8.38 38.03 18.78
N GLN A 214 9.33 37.80 19.68
CA GLN A 214 9.87 36.50 19.99
C GLN A 214 8.78 35.54 20.53
N ALA A 215 8.02 36.01 21.53
CA ALA A 215 6.95 35.21 22.12
C ALA A 215 5.80 34.96 21.15
N GLU A 216 5.43 35.94 20.32
CA GLU A 216 4.44 35.78 19.26
C GLU A 216 4.87 34.73 18.23
N SER A 217 6.13 34.79 17.79
CA SER A 217 6.69 33.79 16.86
C SER A 217 6.66 32.40 17.46
N ALA A 218 6.97 32.26 18.76
CA ALA A 218 6.89 30.99 19.47
C ALA A 218 5.44 30.43 19.53
N ALA A 219 4.45 31.32 19.79
CA ALA A 219 3.04 30.94 19.79
C ALA A 219 2.56 30.50 18.39
N VAL A 220 2.99 31.20 17.35
CA VAL A 220 2.70 30.81 15.94
C VAL A 220 3.29 29.47 15.60
N LEU A 221 4.54 29.20 16.00
CA LEU A 221 5.19 27.88 15.79
C LEU A 221 4.46 26.78 16.57
N ALA A 222 4.09 27.04 17.82
CA ALA A 222 3.32 26.08 18.62
C ALA A 222 1.99 25.72 17.96
N ARG A 223 1.28 26.71 17.39
CA ARG A 223 0.01 26.50 16.68
C ARG A 223 0.17 25.79 15.33
N LYS A 224 1.23 26.09 14.58
CA LYS A 224 1.53 25.42 13.30
C LYS A 224 1.89 23.94 13.46
N GLY A 225 2.43 23.55 14.60
CA GLY A 225 2.83 22.16 14.86
C GLY A 225 4.03 21.71 14.02
N PHE A 226 4.05 20.42 13.69
CA PHE A 226 5.12 19.81 12.90
C PHE A 226 5.08 20.24 11.43
N ARG A 227 6.22 20.22 10.78
CA ARG A 227 6.32 20.52 9.35
C ARG A 227 5.60 19.47 8.53
N ARG A 228 5.08 19.86 7.38
CA ARG A 228 4.38 18.95 6.46
C ARG A 228 5.26 17.78 6.02
N GLU A 229 6.56 18.04 5.88
CA GLU A 229 7.56 17.04 5.51
C GLU A 229 7.75 16.01 6.62
N ASP A 230 7.76 16.42 7.89
CA ASP A 230 7.87 15.52 9.05
C ASP A 230 6.65 14.62 9.17
N VAL A 231 5.46 15.18 8.97
CA VAL A 231 4.19 14.44 8.94
C VAL A 231 4.19 13.45 7.76
N ALA A 232 4.66 13.87 6.59
CA ALA A 232 4.75 12.98 5.41
C ALA A 232 5.75 11.84 5.65
N ALA A 233 6.91 12.13 6.27
CA ALA A 233 7.90 11.11 6.62
C ALA A 233 7.35 10.09 7.63
N ALA A 234 6.60 10.54 8.64
CA ALA A 234 5.96 9.65 9.60
C ALA A 234 4.90 8.75 8.94
N ARG A 235 4.10 9.30 8.02
CA ARG A 235 3.15 8.51 7.20
C ARG A 235 3.86 7.51 6.30
N GLY A 236 5.03 7.87 5.75
CA GLY A 236 5.85 6.96 4.95
C GLY A 236 6.31 5.75 5.76
N ARG A 237 6.80 5.96 7.01
CA ARG A 237 7.18 4.86 7.92
C ARG A 237 5.98 3.98 8.29
N MET A 238 4.81 4.57 8.51
CA MET A 238 3.58 3.81 8.76
C MET A 238 3.22 2.93 7.55
N ALA A 239 3.30 3.47 6.33
CA ALA A 239 3.03 2.71 5.11
C ALA A 239 4.05 1.57 4.90
N GLU A 240 5.33 1.80 5.20
CA GLU A 240 6.38 0.76 5.18
C GLU A 240 6.06 -0.38 6.15
N ALA A 241 5.74 -0.05 7.41
CA ALA A 241 5.35 -1.04 8.41
C ALA A 241 4.08 -1.81 8.02
N GLN A 242 3.10 -1.13 7.39
CA GLN A 242 1.90 -1.76 6.84
C GLN A 242 2.23 -2.73 5.71
N GLY A 243 3.15 -2.36 4.81
CA GLY A 243 3.65 -3.23 3.75
C GLY A 243 4.31 -4.50 4.33
N ARG A 244 5.06 -4.37 5.42
CA ARG A 244 5.68 -5.52 6.09
C ARG A 244 4.66 -6.48 6.68
N VAL A 245 3.59 -5.99 7.30
CA VAL A 245 2.48 -6.84 7.77
C VAL A 245 1.81 -7.56 6.61
N ALA A 246 1.52 -6.84 5.52
CA ALA A 246 0.89 -7.41 4.33
C ALA A 246 1.75 -8.51 3.66
N GLU A 247 3.08 -8.33 3.62
CA GLU A 247 4.02 -9.35 3.16
C GLU A 247 3.91 -10.63 3.99
N LEU A 248 3.93 -10.50 5.32
CA LEU A 248 3.83 -11.65 6.23
C LEU A 248 2.47 -12.33 6.18
N ASP A 249 1.39 -11.56 6.00
CA ASP A 249 0.05 -12.10 5.78
C ASP A 249 -0.04 -12.88 4.46
N ALA A 250 0.65 -12.45 3.41
CA ALA A 250 0.76 -13.20 2.17
C ALA A 250 1.53 -14.51 2.36
N ARG A 251 2.65 -14.49 3.10
CA ARG A 251 3.42 -15.70 3.41
C ARG A 251 2.63 -16.68 4.28
N LEU A 252 1.83 -16.19 5.22
CA LEU A 252 0.95 -17.02 6.04
C LEU A 252 -0.12 -17.73 5.21
N ARG A 253 -0.70 -17.06 4.20
CA ARG A 253 -1.64 -17.71 3.27
C ARG A 253 -0.99 -18.83 2.46
N GLU A 254 0.27 -18.69 2.09
CA GLU A 254 1.03 -19.73 1.38
C GLU A 254 1.41 -20.93 2.26
N ALA A 255 1.24 -20.83 3.58
CA ALA A 255 1.43 -21.94 4.50
C ALA A 255 0.24 -22.93 4.50
N GLU A 256 -0.87 -22.54 3.90
CA GLU A 256 -2.03 -23.42 3.66
C GLU A 256 -2.19 -23.61 2.16
N LEU A 257 -1.88 -24.82 1.66
CA LEU A 257 -2.08 -25.15 0.26
C LEU A 257 -3.52 -25.56 0.02
N ILE A 258 -4.15 -24.90 -0.93
CA ILE A 258 -5.54 -25.14 -1.34
C ILE A 258 -5.60 -25.59 -2.80
N ALA A 259 -6.61 -26.38 -3.14
CA ALA A 259 -6.88 -26.80 -4.51
C ALA A 259 -7.32 -25.57 -5.36
N PRO A 260 -6.65 -25.26 -6.50
CA PRO A 260 -7.02 -24.14 -7.36
C PRO A 260 -8.24 -24.43 -8.25
N ALA A 261 -8.58 -25.70 -8.47
CA ALA A 261 -9.69 -26.17 -9.30
C ALA A 261 -10.25 -27.49 -8.79
N ASP A 262 -11.43 -27.86 -9.29
CA ASP A 262 -12.00 -29.19 -9.06
C ASP A 262 -11.14 -30.24 -9.77
N ALA A 263 -10.62 -31.22 -9.00
CA ALA A 263 -9.66 -32.20 -9.52
C ALA A 263 -9.67 -33.49 -8.72
N VAL A 264 -8.99 -34.48 -9.27
CA VAL A 264 -8.69 -35.75 -8.59
C VAL A 264 -7.23 -35.72 -8.15
N LEU A 265 -6.95 -36.03 -6.91
CA LEU A 265 -5.58 -36.15 -6.39
C LEU A 265 -4.91 -37.36 -6.97
N GLU A 266 -3.80 -37.18 -7.67
CA GLU A 266 -3.02 -38.28 -8.25
C GLU A 266 -1.92 -38.74 -7.30
N VAL A 267 -1.12 -37.77 -6.79
CA VAL A 267 0.01 -38.05 -5.90
C VAL A 267 0.02 -37.02 -4.75
N VAL A 268 0.19 -37.53 -3.54
CA VAL A 268 0.44 -36.74 -2.34
C VAL A 268 1.81 -37.13 -1.78
N SER A 269 2.85 -36.36 -2.12
CA SER A 269 4.27 -36.71 -1.86
C SER A 269 4.72 -36.40 -0.43
N VAL A 270 3.83 -35.98 0.48
CA VAL A 270 4.18 -35.54 1.84
C VAL A 270 3.24 -36.14 2.89
N ARG A 271 3.78 -36.27 4.11
CA ARG A 271 3.05 -36.74 5.29
C ARG A 271 3.23 -35.78 6.47
N PRO A 272 2.32 -35.80 7.45
CA PRO A 272 2.50 -35.03 8.68
C PRO A 272 3.85 -35.35 9.33
N GLY A 273 4.61 -34.31 9.69
CA GLY A 273 5.96 -34.40 10.23
C GLY A 273 7.09 -34.17 9.23
N ASP A 274 6.85 -34.31 7.95
CA ASP A 274 7.85 -34.09 6.90
C ASP A 274 8.32 -32.64 6.84
N LEU A 275 9.61 -32.43 6.54
CA LEU A 275 10.17 -31.11 6.27
C LEU A 275 10.27 -30.88 4.76
N VAL A 276 9.58 -29.87 4.27
CA VAL A 276 9.49 -29.50 2.86
C VAL A 276 10.23 -28.21 2.58
N GLN A 277 11.07 -28.22 1.54
CA GLN A 277 11.73 -26.99 1.08
C GLN A 277 10.81 -26.12 0.23
N SER A 278 11.04 -24.81 0.24
CA SER A 278 10.36 -23.87 -0.66
C SER A 278 10.54 -24.27 -2.13
N GLY A 279 9.46 -24.23 -2.92
CA GLY A 279 9.45 -24.59 -4.34
C GLY A 279 9.26 -26.08 -4.65
N ARG A 280 9.26 -26.96 -3.63
CA ARG A 280 9.03 -28.40 -3.86
C ARG A 280 7.55 -28.68 -4.12
N ILE A 281 7.27 -29.44 -5.17
CA ILE A 281 5.94 -29.96 -5.47
C ILE A 281 5.56 -31.00 -4.42
N VAL A 282 4.40 -30.85 -3.80
CA VAL A 282 3.91 -31.74 -2.73
C VAL A 282 2.63 -32.48 -3.10
N VAL A 283 1.84 -31.92 -4.03
CA VAL A 283 0.61 -32.55 -4.52
C VAL A 283 0.55 -32.38 -6.02
N THR A 284 0.21 -33.49 -6.71
CA THR A 284 -0.15 -33.52 -8.13
C THR A 284 -1.61 -33.88 -8.24
N MET A 285 -2.35 -33.11 -9.02
CA MET A 285 -3.77 -33.31 -9.23
C MET A 285 -4.16 -33.23 -10.69
N LEU A 286 -5.19 -33.99 -11.08
CA LEU A 286 -5.72 -34.06 -12.43
C LEU A 286 -7.04 -33.28 -12.50
N GLU A 287 -7.09 -32.27 -13.35
CA GLU A 287 -8.28 -31.41 -13.51
C GLU A 287 -9.36 -32.18 -14.28
N ALA A 288 -10.44 -32.55 -13.58
CA ALA A 288 -11.50 -33.41 -14.14
C ALA A 288 -12.30 -32.74 -15.28
N SER A 289 -12.30 -31.42 -15.35
CA SER A 289 -13.05 -30.63 -16.34
C SER A 289 -12.35 -30.50 -17.68
N GLN A 290 -11.04 -30.73 -17.73
CA GLN A 290 -10.22 -30.56 -18.93
C GLN A 290 -9.64 -31.92 -19.38
N LEU A 291 -10.46 -32.70 -20.09
CA LEU A 291 -10.03 -33.92 -20.74
C LEU A 291 -9.91 -33.73 -22.25
N TRP A 292 -8.86 -34.33 -22.80
CA TRP A 292 -8.69 -34.44 -24.25
C TRP A 292 -8.11 -35.79 -24.62
N VAL A 293 -8.36 -36.22 -25.84
CA VAL A 293 -7.65 -37.34 -26.42
C VAL A 293 -6.54 -36.78 -27.29
N LYS A 294 -5.30 -37.14 -27.00
CA LYS A 294 -4.15 -36.87 -27.87
C LYS A 294 -4.05 -37.98 -28.90
N VAL A 295 -4.33 -37.63 -30.16
CA VAL A 295 -4.18 -38.54 -31.30
C VAL A 295 -3.06 -38.07 -32.21
N TYR A 296 -2.50 -38.99 -32.94
CA TYR A 296 -1.41 -38.74 -33.86
C TYR A 296 -1.92 -38.88 -35.31
N VAL A 297 -2.00 -37.75 -36.00
CA VAL A 297 -2.49 -37.65 -37.38
C VAL A 297 -1.30 -37.62 -38.33
N PRO A 298 -1.22 -38.50 -39.35
CA PRO A 298 -0.19 -38.43 -40.37
C PRO A 298 -0.23 -37.12 -41.15
N GLU A 299 0.94 -36.63 -41.61
CA GLU A 299 1.05 -35.40 -42.40
C GLU A 299 0.13 -35.40 -43.64
N THR A 300 -0.03 -36.57 -44.29
CA THR A 300 -0.90 -36.75 -45.46
C THR A 300 -2.36 -36.43 -45.18
N ASP A 301 -2.83 -36.60 -43.96
CA ASP A 301 -4.21 -36.40 -43.57
C ASP A 301 -4.45 -35.05 -42.89
N LEU A 302 -3.38 -34.30 -42.54
CA LEU A 302 -3.44 -33.06 -41.79
C LEU A 302 -4.26 -31.98 -42.53
N ALA A 303 -4.25 -31.98 -43.85
CA ALA A 303 -5.03 -31.05 -44.66
C ALA A 303 -6.56 -31.14 -44.42
N HIS A 304 -7.02 -32.27 -43.87
CA HIS A 304 -8.44 -32.53 -43.59
C HIS A 304 -8.82 -32.24 -42.14
N VAL A 305 -7.86 -31.84 -41.30
CA VAL A 305 -8.08 -31.60 -39.87
C VAL A 305 -8.09 -30.12 -39.60
N ARG A 306 -9.15 -29.63 -38.97
CA ARG A 306 -9.30 -28.18 -38.60
C ARG A 306 -9.68 -28.03 -37.14
N VAL A 307 -9.17 -26.98 -36.53
CA VAL A 307 -9.59 -26.60 -35.17
C VAL A 307 -11.10 -26.24 -35.17
N GLY A 308 -11.82 -26.77 -34.19
CA GLY A 308 -13.27 -26.69 -34.09
C GLY A 308 -14.04 -27.80 -34.79
N GLN A 309 -13.37 -28.70 -35.58
CA GLN A 309 -13.98 -29.83 -36.26
C GLN A 309 -14.56 -30.84 -35.26
N LYS A 310 -15.78 -31.30 -35.50
CA LYS A 310 -16.42 -32.32 -34.69
C LYS A 310 -15.70 -33.66 -34.79
N ALA A 311 -15.62 -34.35 -33.68
CA ALA A 311 -14.99 -35.65 -33.58
C ALA A 311 -15.84 -36.61 -32.73
N THR A 312 -15.79 -37.88 -33.05
CA THR A 312 -16.41 -38.93 -32.25
C THR A 312 -15.28 -39.76 -31.62
N VAL A 313 -15.27 -39.79 -30.30
CA VAL A 313 -14.29 -40.54 -29.49
C VAL A 313 -14.91 -41.84 -29.00
N ARG A 314 -14.24 -42.95 -29.22
CA ARG A 314 -14.60 -44.27 -28.68
C ARG A 314 -13.47 -44.74 -27.78
N VAL A 315 -13.84 -45.16 -26.58
CA VAL A 315 -12.87 -45.74 -25.62
C VAL A 315 -13.13 -47.19 -25.49
N ASP A 316 -12.07 -48.00 -25.65
CA ASP A 316 -12.15 -49.48 -25.72
C ASP A 316 -12.78 -50.07 -24.46
N SER A 317 -12.51 -49.49 -23.30
CA SER A 317 -13.03 -49.92 -21.99
C SER A 317 -14.57 -49.83 -21.85
N PHE A 318 -15.26 -49.09 -22.74
CA PHE A 318 -16.71 -48.85 -22.65
C PHE A 318 -17.50 -49.52 -23.80
N GLY A 319 -16.99 -50.62 -24.37
CA GLY A 319 -17.73 -51.43 -25.32
C GLY A 319 -18.24 -50.71 -26.57
N GLY A 320 -17.50 -49.71 -27.04
CA GLY A 320 -17.85 -48.92 -28.24
C GLY A 320 -18.76 -47.73 -28.00
N ARG A 321 -19.02 -47.35 -26.76
CA ARG A 321 -19.74 -46.09 -26.46
C ARG A 321 -19.03 -44.89 -27.08
N ALA A 322 -19.78 -44.07 -27.80
CA ALA A 322 -19.27 -42.88 -28.46
C ALA A 322 -19.45 -41.64 -27.56
N PHE A 323 -18.39 -40.86 -27.46
CA PHE A 323 -18.40 -39.54 -26.80
C PHE A 323 -18.21 -38.49 -27.87
N GLU A 324 -18.96 -37.42 -27.75
CA GLU A 324 -18.80 -36.25 -28.64
C GLU A 324 -17.59 -35.42 -28.21
N GLY A 325 -16.84 -34.96 -29.20
CA GLY A 325 -15.68 -34.11 -28.97
C GLY A 325 -15.47 -33.15 -30.14
N HIS A 326 -14.48 -32.27 -29.99
CA HIS A 326 -14.05 -31.36 -31.04
C HIS A 326 -12.54 -31.17 -31.00
N VAL A 327 -11.96 -30.94 -32.17
CA VAL A 327 -10.53 -30.64 -32.32
C VAL A 327 -10.25 -29.28 -31.66
N GLY A 328 -9.48 -29.23 -30.61
CA GLY A 328 -9.12 -28.00 -29.90
C GLY A 328 -7.76 -27.46 -30.28
N GLN A 329 -6.80 -28.37 -30.57
CA GLN A 329 -5.43 -27.94 -30.87
C GLN A 329 -4.79 -28.92 -31.86
N ILE A 330 -4.03 -28.40 -32.80
CA ILE A 330 -3.13 -29.15 -33.71
C ILE A 330 -1.71 -28.66 -33.39
N ALA A 331 -0.80 -29.63 -33.15
CA ALA A 331 0.59 -29.28 -32.88
C ALA A 331 1.23 -28.61 -34.09
N SER A 332 2.01 -27.54 -33.84
CA SER A 332 2.72 -26.83 -34.91
C SER A 332 4.02 -27.50 -35.37
N GLN A 333 4.47 -28.51 -34.61
CA GLN A 333 5.66 -29.31 -34.91
C GLN A 333 5.29 -30.77 -35.05
N ALA A 334 5.90 -31.42 -36.04
CA ALA A 334 5.75 -32.85 -36.19
C ALA A 334 6.46 -33.59 -35.05
N GLU A 335 5.83 -34.63 -34.53
CA GLU A 335 6.42 -35.58 -33.60
C GLU A 335 6.77 -36.87 -34.36
N PHE A 336 7.87 -37.50 -34.00
CA PHE A 336 8.15 -38.83 -34.47
C PHE A 336 7.55 -39.84 -33.47
N LEU A 337 6.82 -40.84 -33.97
CA LEU A 337 6.39 -41.95 -33.11
C LEU A 337 7.63 -42.61 -32.47
N PRO A 338 7.66 -42.80 -31.16
CA PRO A 338 8.82 -43.35 -30.48
C PRO A 338 9.05 -44.80 -30.90
N ARG A 339 9.88 -45.03 -31.94
CA ARG A 339 10.43 -46.31 -32.33
C ARG A 339 11.94 -46.19 -32.43
N ASN A 340 12.65 -47.10 -31.85
CA ASN A 340 14.12 -47.11 -31.71
C ASN A 340 14.91 -47.37 -33.01
N VAL A 341 14.32 -47.29 -34.21
CA VAL A 341 15.03 -47.57 -35.47
C VAL A 341 14.64 -46.53 -36.51
N GLN A 342 15.59 -45.77 -37.01
CA GLN A 342 15.42 -44.80 -38.10
C GLN A 342 15.76 -45.48 -39.43
N THR A 343 14.80 -46.06 -40.11
CA THR A 343 14.94 -46.49 -41.48
C THR A 343 14.40 -45.40 -42.45
N LYS A 344 14.73 -45.53 -43.77
CA LYS A 344 14.28 -44.54 -44.78
C LYS A 344 12.75 -44.53 -44.94
N SER A 345 12.05 -45.62 -44.62
CA SER A 345 10.58 -45.75 -44.59
C SER A 345 9.94 -45.10 -43.36
N ASP A 346 10.70 -44.88 -42.27
CA ASP A 346 10.16 -44.28 -41.06
C ASP A 346 10.02 -42.74 -41.16
N ARG A 347 10.68 -42.09 -42.14
CA ARG A 347 10.53 -40.65 -42.43
C ARG A 347 9.20 -40.31 -43.14
N GLU A 348 8.54 -41.32 -43.74
CA GLU A 348 7.21 -41.16 -44.36
C GLU A 348 6.09 -41.13 -43.31
N HIS A 349 6.41 -41.26 -41.98
CA HIS A 349 5.46 -41.35 -40.88
C HIS A 349 5.62 -40.17 -39.91
N GLN A 350 5.82 -38.94 -40.43
CA GLN A 350 5.67 -37.75 -39.60
C GLN A 350 4.22 -37.63 -39.17
N VAL A 351 4.01 -37.48 -37.87
CA VAL A 351 2.69 -37.37 -37.28
C VAL A 351 2.58 -36.06 -36.52
N PHE A 352 1.40 -35.47 -36.52
CA PHE A 352 1.10 -34.28 -35.74
C PHE A 352 0.19 -34.65 -34.58
N GLY A 353 0.56 -34.22 -33.39
CA GLY A 353 -0.28 -34.35 -32.22
C GLY A 353 -1.53 -33.48 -32.34
N VAL A 354 -2.70 -34.08 -32.30
CA VAL A 354 -3.99 -33.38 -32.29
C VAL A 354 -4.69 -33.67 -30.98
N LYS A 355 -5.09 -32.58 -30.29
CA LYS A 355 -5.89 -32.66 -29.07
C LYS A 355 -7.36 -32.51 -29.37
N VAL A 356 -8.13 -33.54 -29.07
CA VAL A 356 -9.59 -33.56 -29.23
C VAL A 356 -10.21 -33.47 -27.82
N TYR A 357 -10.81 -32.34 -27.50
CA TYR A 357 -11.53 -32.15 -26.25
C TYR A 357 -12.80 -32.98 -26.24
N VAL A 358 -13.04 -33.63 -25.11
CA VAL A 358 -14.19 -34.57 -24.94
C VAL A 358 -14.99 -34.11 -23.73
N ASP A 359 -16.31 -34.10 -23.84
CA ASP A 359 -17.18 -33.87 -22.69
C ASP A 359 -17.17 -35.06 -21.76
N ASN A 360 -16.68 -34.89 -20.56
CA ASN A 360 -16.65 -35.90 -19.49
C ASN A 360 -17.57 -35.52 -18.31
N SER A 361 -18.73 -34.92 -18.61
CA SER A 361 -19.71 -34.53 -17.59
C SER A 361 -20.11 -35.63 -16.64
N GLN A 362 -20.04 -36.89 -17.10
CA GLN A 362 -20.33 -38.08 -16.31
C GLN A 362 -19.10 -38.64 -15.55
N GLN A 363 -17.92 -38.02 -15.67
CA GLN A 363 -16.67 -38.41 -15.01
C GLN A 363 -16.26 -39.89 -15.18
N VAL A 364 -16.65 -40.53 -16.33
CA VAL A 364 -16.33 -41.95 -16.60
C VAL A 364 -14.98 -42.13 -17.29
N LEU A 365 -14.50 -41.11 -18.02
CA LEU A 365 -13.21 -41.18 -18.70
C LEU A 365 -12.09 -40.83 -17.72
N LYS A 366 -11.02 -41.63 -17.77
CA LYS A 366 -9.81 -41.43 -16.95
C LYS A 366 -8.60 -41.22 -17.84
N SER A 367 -7.64 -40.45 -17.36
CA SER A 367 -6.34 -40.30 -18.01
C SER A 367 -5.67 -41.65 -18.18
N GLY A 368 -4.94 -41.85 -19.28
CA GLY A 368 -4.27 -43.09 -19.63
C GLY A 368 -5.12 -44.09 -20.37
N MET A 369 -6.44 -43.90 -20.54
CA MET A 369 -7.28 -44.79 -21.35
C MET A 369 -6.93 -44.65 -22.82
N SER A 370 -6.90 -45.83 -23.54
CA SER A 370 -6.79 -45.84 -24.99
C SER A 370 -8.11 -45.48 -25.64
N ALA A 371 -8.05 -44.63 -26.63
CA ALA A 371 -9.22 -44.17 -27.37
C ALA A 371 -8.98 -44.10 -28.86
N THR A 372 -10.02 -44.33 -29.63
CA THR A 372 -10.04 -44.17 -31.08
C THR A 372 -10.90 -42.95 -31.42
N VAL A 373 -10.34 -42.01 -32.17
CA VAL A 373 -11.01 -40.75 -32.57
C VAL A 373 -11.32 -40.83 -34.05
N ARG A 374 -12.59 -40.62 -34.40
CA ARG A 374 -13.03 -40.45 -35.78
C ARG A 374 -13.35 -38.95 -35.99
N LEU A 375 -12.65 -38.32 -36.91
CA LEU A 375 -12.93 -36.95 -37.35
C LEU A 375 -14.09 -36.97 -38.36
N GLN A 376 -15.01 -35.98 -38.24
CA GLN A 376 -16.20 -35.88 -39.10
C GLN A 376 -15.99 -34.90 -40.24
#